data_fcbf6e9d392374e88bcfce94f155a20b
#
_entry.id   fcbf6e9d392374e88bcfce94f155a20b
#
_cell.length_a   1.000
_cell.length_b   1.000
_cell.length_c   1.000
_cell.angle_alpha   90.00
_cell.angle_beta   90.00
_cell.angle_gamma   90.00
#
_symmetry.space_group_name_H-M   'P 1'
#
loop_
_entity.id
_entity.type
_entity.pdbx_description
1 polymer ?
#
loop_
_entity_poly.entity_id
_entity_poly.type
_entity_poly.pdbx_seq_one_letter_code
_entity_poly.pdbx_strand_id
1 'polypeptide(L)'
;QHRLLQHTDRVGLSFYYDYDRQWRVVHSWGDGGLYDYRFAYDDLLRETAVTDSLGHVSLVKFDENRLPLCEIDPMDGVTVFAYDAVGRTVAVTDPEGLCTRFDYDERGNLRTLTRPDGSTLRQTFDDDDRLIAVADPDGHAWQQRHDARGLLVEQTDPLGATAQYVYDDHGQLRAHTNARGATTRLEYDRYGLLAALIDALGQRSHFAHDALGRLRSQYDPLGHASTYEYDAKGRLVRLRSPGGGEVQCEYDAEDQLVRYVDEAGAQTRLQYVGIGQIGKRLQADGHTVEYRYDSEEQLVAVINQRGERYELKRDALGRIVEEVDYWGQARRYDYDACGRLTATHDPLGQRIAYATDKLGRIVRKTLADVRQPGQQLQEHFVYDRRGQLVELRNPHRSATRRFDALGQLLEEVQDGFRVGYGYDAVGNRVLRETSAGNRVAFGYDLRDQVVSVAINDDAPLLIERDALGRATREQLSAQVERRFAYDGRSLLTAQAVLKDAVPLFETHYDYDRAGNLTHRRDSVQGVDEYRYDAIGRLLQHTDPKGKIERFFNDPAGDRLATRVQQVQLRKVVGGDDEQQVQWTREGTYDGVHYVFDRAGDLIRKGSPHGPAPDDLELCWD
;
A
#
# COMPACT_ATOMS: atom_id res chain seq x y z
N GLN A 1 -25.28 -20.56 35.90
CA GLN A 1 -24.21 -21.29 35.24
C GLN A 1 -24.25 -21.01 33.75
N HIS A 2 -23.62 -19.92 33.32
CA HIS A 2 -23.67 -19.46 31.92
C HIS A 2 -22.26 -19.34 31.37
N ARG A 3 -21.60 -20.52 31.09
CA ARG A 3 -20.31 -20.58 30.43
C ARG A 3 -20.50 -20.98 28.99
N LEU A 4 -19.82 -20.30 28.07
CA LEU A 4 -19.77 -20.69 26.69
C LEU A 4 -18.80 -21.87 26.56
N LEU A 5 -19.29 -23.08 26.32
CA LEU A 5 -18.44 -24.26 26.12
C LEU A 5 -18.10 -24.49 24.66
N GLN A 6 -18.98 -24.05 23.77
CA GLN A 6 -18.82 -24.17 22.33
C GLN A 6 -19.60 -23.04 21.64
N HIS A 7 -19.03 -22.56 20.57
CA HIS A 7 -19.69 -21.67 19.61
C HIS A 7 -19.46 -22.26 18.21
N THR A 8 -20.51 -22.39 17.41
CA THR A 8 -20.43 -22.80 16.00
C THR A 8 -20.94 -21.66 15.14
N ASP A 9 -20.19 -21.27 14.15
CA ASP A 9 -20.58 -20.27 13.18
C ASP A 9 -21.59 -20.81 12.15
N ARG A 10 -22.03 -20.00 11.22
CA ARG A 10 -23.08 -20.38 10.24
C ARG A 10 -22.55 -21.23 9.08
N VAL A 11 -21.22 -21.36 8.91
CA VAL A 11 -20.59 -22.25 7.93
C VAL A 11 -20.10 -23.55 8.56
N GLY A 12 -20.27 -23.69 9.89
CA GLY A 12 -20.05 -24.93 10.64
C GLY A 12 -18.72 -25.01 11.37
N LEU A 13 -17.89 -23.95 11.39
CA LEU A 13 -16.66 -23.88 12.16
C LEU A 13 -17.01 -23.72 13.65
N SER A 14 -16.43 -24.56 14.52
CA SER A 14 -16.68 -24.53 15.95
C SER A 14 -15.45 -24.15 16.73
N PHE A 15 -15.67 -23.38 17.80
CA PHE A 15 -14.68 -23.09 18.86
C PHE A 15 -15.16 -23.64 20.19
N TYR A 16 -14.21 -24.15 21.01
CA TYR A 16 -14.44 -24.83 22.26
C TYR A 16 -13.67 -24.13 23.39
N TYR A 17 -14.16 -24.24 24.62
CA TYR A 17 -13.61 -23.55 25.78
C TYR A 17 -13.65 -24.44 27.03
N ASP A 18 -12.51 -24.63 27.69
CA ASP A 18 -12.39 -25.22 29.00
C ASP A 18 -12.07 -24.17 30.06
N TYR A 19 -12.57 -24.37 31.28
CA TYR A 19 -12.48 -23.41 32.38
C TYR A 19 -11.90 -24.09 33.65
N ASP A 20 -11.12 -23.28 34.40
CA ASP A 20 -10.69 -23.67 35.75
C ASP A 20 -11.83 -23.52 36.80
N ARG A 21 -11.48 -23.79 38.10
CA ARG A 21 -12.42 -23.64 39.20
C ARG A 21 -12.77 -22.17 39.50
N GLN A 22 -11.94 -21.23 39.09
CA GLN A 22 -12.14 -19.78 39.22
C GLN A 22 -12.85 -19.17 38.02
N TRP A 23 -13.30 -19.99 37.05
CA TRP A 23 -14.06 -19.62 35.87
C TRP A 23 -13.24 -18.87 34.80
N ARG A 24 -11.93 -19.00 34.85
CA ARG A 24 -11.03 -18.48 33.82
C ARG A 24 -10.90 -19.54 32.72
N VAL A 25 -10.80 -19.08 31.45
CA VAL A 25 -10.51 -19.97 30.32
C VAL A 25 -9.08 -20.53 30.49
N VAL A 26 -8.92 -21.84 30.50
CA VAL A 26 -7.59 -22.51 30.55
C VAL A 26 -7.22 -23.13 29.22
N HIS A 27 -8.20 -23.36 28.34
CA HIS A 27 -7.99 -23.87 27.01
C HIS A 27 -9.10 -23.34 26.09
N SER A 28 -8.72 -22.84 24.92
CA SER A 28 -9.64 -22.49 23.83
C SER A 28 -9.06 -22.97 22.51
N TRP A 29 -9.89 -23.59 21.66
CA TRP A 29 -9.44 -24.07 20.36
C TRP A 29 -10.57 -24.13 19.37
N GLY A 30 -10.24 -24.00 18.08
CA GLY A 30 -11.16 -24.21 16.97
C GLY A 30 -11.02 -25.61 16.35
N ASP A 31 -11.97 -25.96 15.50
CA ASP A 31 -11.90 -27.18 14.70
C ASP A 31 -10.56 -27.29 13.97
N GLY A 32 -9.96 -28.50 13.95
CA GLY A 32 -8.66 -28.73 13.34
C GLY A 32 -7.46 -28.16 14.09
N GLY A 33 -7.64 -27.70 15.34
CA GLY A 33 -6.58 -27.09 16.16
C GLY A 33 -6.34 -25.61 15.86
N LEU A 34 -7.29 -24.96 15.21
CA LEU A 34 -7.23 -23.52 14.92
C LEU A 34 -7.24 -22.73 16.23
N TYR A 35 -6.25 -21.83 16.43
CA TYR A 35 -6.08 -21.03 17.65
C TYR A 35 -6.19 -21.87 18.94
N ASP A 36 -5.50 -23.01 18.99
CA ASP A 36 -5.43 -23.87 20.19
C ASP A 36 -4.58 -23.18 21.26
N TYR A 37 -5.21 -22.31 22.06
CA TYR A 37 -4.56 -21.55 23.12
C TYR A 37 -4.71 -22.22 24.48
N ARG A 38 -3.61 -22.29 25.23
CA ARG A 38 -3.59 -22.75 26.62
C ARG A 38 -3.13 -21.65 27.55
N PHE A 39 -3.87 -21.46 28.64
CA PHE A 39 -3.64 -20.40 29.61
C PHE A 39 -3.26 -21.03 30.95
N ALA A 40 -2.09 -20.67 31.50
CA ALA A 40 -1.67 -21.05 32.84
C ALA A 40 -1.57 -19.79 33.71
N TYR A 41 -2.33 -19.82 34.82
CA TYR A 41 -2.41 -18.71 35.76
C TYR A 41 -1.68 -19.03 37.03
N ASP A 42 -0.69 -18.24 37.43
CA ASP A 42 -0.06 -18.32 38.77
C ASP A 42 -0.44 -17.08 39.58
N ASP A 43 -1.38 -17.28 40.51
CA ASP A 43 -1.89 -16.20 41.36
C ASP A 43 -0.86 -15.76 42.43
N LEU A 44 0.13 -16.60 42.78
CA LEU A 44 1.20 -16.27 43.73
C LEU A 44 2.28 -15.42 43.10
N LEU A 45 2.72 -15.79 41.90
CA LEU A 45 3.69 -15.05 41.10
C LEU A 45 3.03 -13.90 40.34
N ARG A 46 1.69 -13.84 40.30
CA ARG A 46 0.89 -12.87 39.54
C ARG A 46 1.26 -12.87 38.06
N GLU A 47 1.35 -14.05 37.48
CA GLU A 47 1.71 -14.21 36.08
C GLU A 47 0.72 -15.10 35.33
N THR A 48 0.62 -14.85 34.02
CA THR A 48 -0.16 -15.66 33.10
C THR A 48 0.72 -16.06 31.94
N ALA A 49 0.89 -17.37 31.76
CA ALA A 49 1.52 -17.90 30.56
C ALA A 49 0.45 -18.27 29.54
N VAL A 50 0.69 -17.92 28.28
CA VAL A 50 -0.17 -18.23 27.13
C VAL A 50 0.65 -19.02 26.14
N THR A 51 0.19 -20.24 25.84
CA THR A 51 0.77 -21.07 24.78
C THR A 51 -0.16 -21.01 23.57
N ASP A 52 0.37 -20.62 22.42
CA ASP A 52 -0.39 -20.56 21.15
C ASP A 52 -0.52 -21.95 20.50
N SER A 53 -1.21 -22.04 19.37
CA SER A 53 -1.45 -23.30 18.64
C SER A 53 -0.19 -23.88 17.99
N LEU A 54 0.88 -23.10 17.85
CA LEU A 54 2.19 -23.53 17.36
C LEU A 54 3.14 -23.97 18.49
N GLY A 55 2.70 -23.82 19.76
CA GLY A 55 3.47 -24.17 20.95
C GLY A 55 4.39 -23.06 21.46
N HIS A 56 4.27 -21.83 20.98
CA HIS A 56 5.04 -20.70 21.46
C HIS A 56 4.43 -20.16 22.75
N VAL A 57 5.29 -19.77 23.71
CA VAL A 57 4.85 -19.33 25.04
C VAL A 57 5.15 -17.85 25.23
N SER A 58 4.12 -17.09 25.56
CA SER A 58 4.23 -15.70 26.05
C SER A 58 3.90 -15.65 27.54
N LEU A 59 4.57 -14.77 28.30
CA LEU A 59 4.34 -14.60 29.73
C LEU A 59 4.05 -13.13 30.06
N VAL A 60 2.97 -12.88 30.81
CA VAL A 60 2.65 -11.54 31.33
C VAL A 60 2.70 -11.57 32.84
N LYS A 61 3.43 -10.63 33.46
CA LYS A 61 3.50 -10.43 34.90
C LYS A 61 2.76 -9.17 35.29
N PHE A 62 1.99 -9.23 36.39
CA PHE A 62 1.11 -8.17 36.83
C PHE A 62 1.50 -7.59 38.20
N ASP A 63 1.15 -6.34 38.43
CA ASP A 63 1.20 -5.74 39.75
C ASP A 63 0.01 -6.18 40.64
N GLU A 64 -0.10 -5.61 41.84
CA GLU A 64 -1.20 -5.87 42.77
C GLU A 64 -2.56 -5.36 42.27
N ASN A 65 -2.57 -4.38 41.37
CA ASN A 65 -3.75 -3.81 40.72
C ASN A 65 -4.12 -4.52 39.41
N ARG A 66 -3.39 -5.60 39.05
CA ARG A 66 -3.52 -6.34 37.78
C ARG A 66 -3.12 -5.55 36.54
N LEU A 67 -2.26 -4.55 36.69
CA LEU A 67 -1.64 -3.88 35.55
C LEU A 67 -0.42 -4.69 35.09
N PRO A 68 -0.17 -4.89 33.79
CA PRO A 68 1.00 -5.57 33.26
C PRO A 68 2.29 -4.87 33.69
N LEU A 69 3.19 -5.53 34.42
CA LEU A 69 4.52 -5.00 34.74
C LEU A 69 5.51 -5.28 33.63
N CYS A 70 5.46 -6.49 33.08
CA CYS A 70 6.24 -6.86 31.91
C CYS A 70 5.54 -7.97 31.11
N GLU A 71 5.83 -7.96 29.83
CA GLU A 71 5.49 -9.02 28.89
C GLU A 71 6.78 -9.64 28.36
N ILE A 72 6.85 -10.97 28.38
CA ILE A 72 7.95 -11.74 27.82
C ILE A 72 7.41 -12.49 26.61
N ASP A 73 7.95 -12.19 25.46
CA ASP A 73 7.53 -12.80 24.20
C ASP A 73 8.13 -14.21 24.01
N PRO A 74 7.68 -14.99 23.01
CA PRO A 74 8.19 -16.33 22.74
C PRO A 74 9.68 -16.43 22.37
N MET A 75 10.36 -15.31 22.14
CA MET A 75 11.80 -15.24 21.86
C MET A 75 12.59 -14.57 23.00
N ASP A 76 12.01 -14.56 24.22
CA ASP A 76 12.59 -13.96 25.44
C ASP A 76 12.75 -12.43 25.38
N GLY A 77 12.12 -11.74 24.44
CA GLY A 77 12.06 -10.28 24.41
C GLY A 77 11.19 -9.76 25.55
N VAL A 78 11.70 -8.80 26.34
CA VAL A 78 11.01 -8.28 27.54
C VAL A 78 10.58 -6.84 27.30
N THR A 79 9.26 -6.59 27.30
CA THR A 79 8.67 -5.26 27.35
C THR A 79 8.27 -4.92 28.78
N VAL A 80 8.70 -3.76 29.30
CA VAL A 80 8.43 -3.33 30.69
C VAL A 80 7.55 -2.09 30.68
N PHE A 81 6.54 -2.10 31.57
CA PHE A 81 5.60 -0.99 31.75
C PHE A 81 5.78 -0.33 33.13
N ALA A 82 5.63 0.98 33.16
CA ALA A 82 5.57 1.75 34.41
C ALA A 82 4.31 2.61 34.43
N TYR A 83 3.73 2.72 35.63
CA TYR A 83 2.46 3.42 35.85
C TYR A 83 2.59 4.51 36.90
N ASP A 84 1.74 5.51 36.82
CA ASP A 84 1.56 6.48 37.91
C ASP A 84 0.59 5.93 39.00
N ALA A 85 0.37 6.75 40.02
CA ALA A 85 -0.46 6.38 41.16
C ALA A 85 -1.95 6.10 40.81
N VAL A 86 -2.41 6.55 39.63
CA VAL A 86 -3.79 6.32 39.16
C VAL A 86 -3.89 5.27 38.07
N GLY A 87 -2.76 4.59 37.74
CA GLY A 87 -2.70 3.47 36.81
C GLY A 87 -2.52 3.88 35.34
N ARG A 88 -2.13 5.15 35.04
CA ARG A 88 -1.81 5.55 33.66
C ARG A 88 -0.38 5.15 33.32
N THR A 89 -0.15 4.64 32.12
CA THR A 89 1.19 4.28 31.64
C THR A 89 2.06 5.53 31.52
N VAL A 90 3.16 5.61 32.28
CA VAL A 90 4.15 6.72 32.24
C VAL A 90 5.43 6.35 31.51
N ALA A 91 5.71 5.06 31.35
CA ALA A 91 6.84 4.60 30.53
C ALA A 91 6.59 3.20 29.97
N VAL A 92 7.12 2.97 28.76
CA VAL A 92 7.23 1.64 28.14
C VAL A 92 8.67 1.47 27.69
N THR A 93 9.32 0.39 28.14
CA THR A 93 10.67 0.04 27.73
C THR A 93 10.60 -1.23 26.88
N ASP A 94 11.11 -1.15 25.66
CA ASP A 94 11.10 -2.23 24.68
C ASP A 94 12.19 -3.29 24.97
N PRO A 95 12.20 -4.44 24.27
CA PRO A 95 13.18 -5.51 24.44
C PRO A 95 14.65 -5.10 24.22
N GLU A 96 14.92 -4.01 23.51
CA GLU A 96 16.27 -3.44 23.33
C GLU A 96 16.63 -2.42 24.43
N GLY A 97 15.76 -2.22 25.44
CA GLY A 97 15.95 -1.28 26.53
C GLY A 97 15.68 0.18 26.17
N LEU A 98 15.03 0.43 25.05
CA LEU A 98 14.68 1.78 24.61
C LEU A 98 13.35 2.22 25.24
N CYS A 99 13.38 3.37 25.91
CA CYS A 99 12.25 3.83 26.73
C CYS A 99 11.49 4.98 26.06
N THR A 100 10.18 4.81 25.92
CA THR A 100 9.21 5.86 25.59
C THR A 100 8.52 6.32 26.88
N ARG A 101 8.40 7.65 27.10
CA ARG A 101 7.76 8.22 28.30
C ARG A 101 6.57 9.07 27.95
N PHE A 102 5.60 9.07 28.87
CA PHE A 102 4.32 9.76 28.74
C PHE A 102 4.12 10.64 29.97
N ASP A 103 3.92 11.94 29.75
CA ASP A 103 3.61 12.90 30.80
C ASP A 103 2.19 13.41 30.62
N TYR A 104 1.42 13.42 31.70
CA TYR A 104 0.02 13.82 31.70
C TYR A 104 -0.16 15.12 32.49
N ASP A 105 -1.20 15.88 32.14
CA ASP A 105 -1.66 17.00 32.96
C ASP A 105 -2.48 16.51 34.15
N GLU A 106 -2.93 17.44 34.99
CA GLU A 106 -3.71 17.14 36.20
C GLU A 106 -5.10 16.52 35.89
N ARG A 107 -5.61 16.72 34.67
CA ARG A 107 -6.90 16.17 34.22
C ARG A 107 -6.75 14.80 33.55
N GLY A 108 -5.53 14.39 33.24
CA GLY A 108 -5.23 13.10 32.62
C GLY A 108 -5.00 13.14 31.12
N ASN A 109 -4.91 14.32 30.52
CA ASN A 109 -4.59 14.46 29.10
C ASN A 109 -3.10 14.25 28.88
N LEU A 110 -2.72 13.52 27.82
CA LEU A 110 -1.32 13.32 27.44
C LEU A 110 -0.71 14.65 26.96
N ARG A 111 0.15 15.25 27.79
CA ARG A 111 0.79 16.53 27.50
C ARG A 111 2.07 16.37 26.69
N THR A 112 2.89 15.37 27.03
CA THR A 112 4.18 15.16 26.39
C THR A 112 4.43 13.68 26.17
N LEU A 113 4.83 13.34 24.95
CA LEU A 113 5.41 12.05 24.58
C LEU A 113 6.91 12.25 24.33
N THR A 114 7.77 11.59 25.13
CA THR A 114 9.21 11.57 24.92
C THR A 114 9.64 10.25 24.30
N ARG A 115 10.21 10.30 23.10
CA ARG A 115 10.68 9.14 22.36
C ARG A 115 12.04 8.66 22.86
N PRO A 116 12.50 7.44 22.50
CA PRO A 116 13.79 6.89 22.92
C PRO A 116 15.03 7.71 22.52
N ASP A 117 14.96 8.52 21.47
CA ASP A 117 16.02 9.44 21.05
C ASP A 117 16.03 10.77 21.81
N GLY A 118 15.06 10.97 22.74
CA GLY A 118 14.86 12.19 23.51
C GLY A 118 14.04 13.26 22.79
N SER A 119 13.60 13.04 21.57
CA SER A 119 12.69 13.96 20.88
C SER A 119 11.29 13.94 21.52
N THR A 120 10.60 15.10 21.54
CA THR A 120 9.31 15.24 22.23
C THR A 120 8.22 15.71 21.28
N LEU A 121 7.04 15.10 21.41
CA LEU A 121 5.77 15.61 20.90
C LEU A 121 5.00 16.24 22.04
N ARG A 122 4.42 17.42 21.83
CA ARG A 122 3.65 18.14 22.87
C ARG A 122 2.24 18.41 22.42
N GLN A 123 1.31 18.22 23.33
CA GLN A 123 -0.11 18.48 23.14
C GLN A 123 -0.57 19.53 24.14
N THR A 124 -1.48 20.39 23.73
CA THR A 124 -2.10 21.41 24.57
C THR A 124 -3.60 21.28 24.48
N PHE A 125 -4.26 21.36 25.64
CA PHE A 125 -5.70 21.21 25.76
C PHE A 125 -6.31 22.47 26.35
N ASP A 126 -7.58 22.73 26.04
CA ASP A 126 -8.36 23.79 26.67
C ASP A 126 -9.01 23.31 27.99
N ASP A 127 -9.83 24.19 28.59
CA ASP A 127 -10.50 23.89 29.85
C ASP A 127 -11.58 22.81 29.76
N ASP A 128 -12.04 22.45 28.57
CA ASP A 128 -12.99 21.36 28.27
C ASP A 128 -12.30 20.08 27.81
N ASP A 129 -10.96 19.95 28.00
CA ASP A 129 -10.11 18.82 27.60
C ASP A 129 -10.09 18.58 26.07
N ARG A 130 -10.34 19.62 25.26
CA ARG A 130 -10.25 19.54 23.82
C ARG A 130 -8.83 19.89 23.36
N LEU A 131 -8.29 19.12 22.42
CA LEU A 131 -6.98 19.37 21.85
C LEU A 131 -6.99 20.69 21.05
N ILE A 132 -6.14 21.65 21.46
CA ILE A 132 -6.02 22.96 20.78
C ILE A 132 -4.67 23.16 20.09
N ALA A 133 -3.64 22.38 20.43
CA ALA A 133 -2.38 22.39 19.70
C ALA A 133 -1.62 21.08 19.81
N VAL A 134 -0.89 20.73 18.73
CA VAL A 134 0.10 19.64 18.68
C VAL A 134 1.39 20.20 18.11
N ALA A 135 2.47 20.13 18.87
CA ALA A 135 3.81 20.57 18.45
C ALA A 135 4.73 19.36 18.20
N ASP A 136 5.47 19.43 17.11
CA ASP A 136 6.50 18.47 16.72
C ASP A 136 7.80 18.68 17.58
N PRO A 137 8.84 17.82 17.42
CA PRO A 137 10.10 17.95 18.16
C PRO A 137 10.89 19.25 17.93
N ASP A 138 10.63 19.97 16.86
CA ASP A 138 11.25 21.26 16.53
C ASP A 138 10.40 22.45 16.98
N GLY A 139 9.19 22.17 17.52
CA GLY A 139 8.26 23.17 18.04
C GLY A 139 7.29 23.73 17.00
N HIS A 140 7.25 23.17 15.79
CA HIS A 140 6.25 23.53 14.79
C HIS A 140 4.90 23.00 15.24
N ALA A 141 3.88 23.85 15.30
CA ALA A 141 2.62 23.49 15.90
C ALA A 141 1.44 23.63 14.93
N TRP A 142 0.59 22.59 14.90
CA TRP A 142 -0.77 22.67 14.42
C TRP A 142 -1.64 23.24 15.54
N GLN A 143 -2.51 24.19 15.19
CA GLN A 143 -3.45 24.81 16.14
C GLN A 143 -4.89 24.50 15.71
N GLN A 144 -5.77 24.33 16.69
CA GLN A 144 -7.18 24.01 16.48
C GLN A 144 -8.06 24.93 17.34
N ARG A 145 -9.19 25.35 16.78
CA ARG A 145 -10.19 26.11 17.49
C ARG A 145 -11.57 25.44 17.37
N HIS A 146 -12.24 25.28 18.48
CA HIS A 146 -13.54 24.64 18.57
C HIS A 146 -14.64 25.68 18.88
N ASP A 147 -15.88 25.38 18.47
CA ASP A 147 -17.05 26.14 18.87
C ASP A 147 -17.53 25.72 20.29
N ALA A 148 -18.57 26.36 20.77
CA ALA A 148 -19.16 26.06 22.09
C ALA A 148 -19.73 24.63 22.21
N ARG A 149 -19.99 23.94 21.10
CA ARG A 149 -20.45 22.54 21.04
C ARG A 149 -19.28 21.54 20.95
N GLY A 150 -18.01 22.04 20.90
CA GLY A 150 -16.84 21.21 20.78
C GLY A 150 -16.51 20.81 19.32
N LEU A 151 -17.15 21.40 18.31
CA LEU A 151 -16.88 21.13 16.91
C LEU A 151 -15.67 21.95 16.43
N LEU A 152 -14.77 21.33 15.68
CA LEU A 152 -13.59 21.99 15.10
C LEU A 152 -14.03 23.00 14.03
N VAL A 153 -13.84 24.29 14.28
CA VAL A 153 -14.23 25.36 13.36
C VAL A 153 -13.07 25.96 12.59
N GLU A 154 -11.84 25.76 13.09
CA GLU A 154 -10.64 26.27 12.44
C GLU A 154 -9.43 25.43 12.79
N GLN A 155 -8.56 25.20 11.79
CA GLN A 155 -7.27 24.55 11.95
C GLN A 155 -6.21 25.38 11.24
N THR A 156 -5.13 25.71 11.97
CA THR A 156 -3.99 26.44 11.44
C THR A 156 -2.78 25.53 11.44
N ASP A 157 -2.10 25.44 10.33
CA ASP A 157 -0.90 24.64 10.16
C ASP A 157 0.37 25.35 10.70
N PRO A 158 1.52 24.65 10.78
CA PRO A 158 2.78 25.22 11.22
C PRO A 158 3.33 26.38 10.38
N LEU A 159 2.86 26.59 9.16
CA LEU A 159 3.23 27.72 8.29
C LEU A 159 2.21 28.89 8.39
N GLY A 160 1.15 28.73 9.19
CA GLY A 160 0.12 29.74 9.41
C GLY A 160 -1.03 29.68 8.41
N ALA A 161 -1.09 28.70 7.54
CA ALA A 161 -2.20 28.51 6.62
C ALA A 161 -3.41 27.92 7.35
N THR A 162 -4.61 28.47 7.12
CA THR A 162 -5.80 28.19 7.92
C THR A 162 -6.92 27.58 7.09
N ALA A 163 -7.49 26.47 7.58
CA ALA A 163 -8.70 25.85 7.09
C ALA A 163 -9.88 26.14 8.03
N GLN A 164 -11.09 26.30 7.48
CA GLN A 164 -12.31 26.62 8.24
C GLN A 164 -13.40 25.59 7.97
N TYR A 165 -14.21 25.32 9.02
CA TYR A 165 -15.28 24.34 9.00
C TYR A 165 -16.58 24.98 9.48
N VAL A 166 -17.67 24.74 8.78
CA VAL A 166 -19.00 25.25 9.11
C VAL A 166 -19.96 24.09 9.25
N TYR A 167 -20.73 24.10 10.34
CA TYR A 167 -21.66 23.02 10.68
C TYR A 167 -23.09 23.56 10.74
N ASP A 168 -24.06 22.66 10.57
CA ASP A 168 -25.46 22.95 10.82
C ASP A 168 -25.82 22.81 12.31
N ASP A 169 -27.10 23.01 12.61
CA ASP A 169 -27.61 22.92 14.00
C ASP A 169 -27.57 21.52 14.58
N HIS A 170 -27.43 20.48 13.73
CA HIS A 170 -27.29 19.07 14.13
C HIS A 170 -25.81 18.64 14.26
N GLY A 171 -24.84 19.54 14.00
CA GLY A 171 -23.41 19.23 14.02
C GLY A 171 -22.88 18.55 12.76
N GLN A 172 -23.62 18.56 11.67
CA GLN A 172 -23.17 18.01 10.39
C GLN A 172 -22.36 19.07 9.62
N LEU A 173 -21.23 18.66 9.01
CA LEU A 173 -20.36 19.56 8.25
C LEU A 173 -21.07 20.08 7.00
N ARG A 174 -21.33 21.39 6.92
CA ARG A 174 -21.96 22.06 5.77
C ARG A 174 -20.96 22.60 4.76
N ALA A 175 -19.81 23.05 5.25
CA ALA A 175 -18.76 23.59 4.39
C ALA A 175 -17.37 23.41 5.00
N HIS A 176 -16.41 23.17 4.17
CA HIS A 176 -14.97 23.21 4.46
C HIS A 176 -14.30 24.18 3.50
N THR A 177 -13.59 25.16 4.02
CA THR A 177 -12.80 26.12 3.22
C THR A 177 -11.33 25.91 3.54
N ASN A 178 -10.52 25.57 2.53
CA ASN A 178 -9.09 25.38 2.70
C ASN A 178 -8.34 26.73 2.73
N ALA A 179 -7.02 26.68 2.97
CA ALA A 179 -6.17 27.87 3.10
C ALA A 179 -6.05 28.72 1.81
N ARG A 180 -6.44 28.19 0.65
CA ARG A 180 -6.56 28.96 -0.61
C ARG A 180 -7.93 29.62 -0.79
N GLY A 181 -8.86 29.45 0.14
CA GLY A 181 -10.24 29.92 0.05
C GLY A 181 -11.15 29.03 -0.79
N ALA A 182 -10.69 27.85 -1.21
CA ALA A 182 -11.49 26.90 -1.94
C ALA A 182 -12.49 26.24 -0.98
N THR A 183 -13.80 26.35 -1.29
CA THR A 183 -14.88 25.90 -0.42
C THR A 183 -15.63 24.73 -1.03
N THR A 184 -15.59 23.58 -0.35
CA THR A 184 -16.46 22.43 -0.62
C THR A 184 -17.69 22.51 0.26
N ARG A 185 -18.89 22.25 -0.30
CA ARG A 185 -20.17 22.26 0.44
C ARG A 185 -20.81 20.89 0.40
N LEU A 186 -21.47 20.55 1.55
CA LEU A 186 -22.20 19.31 1.73
C LEU A 186 -23.66 19.64 2.02
N GLU A 187 -24.56 18.92 1.37
CA GLU A 187 -26.00 19.01 1.61
C GLU A 187 -26.54 17.66 2.06
N TYR A 188 -27.43 17.67 3.01
CA TYR A 188 -28.01 16.47 3.60
C TYR A 188 -29.52 16.41 3.35
N ASP A 189 -30.05 15.21 3.25
CA ASP A 189 -31.48 14.99 3.19
C ASP A 189 -32.13 15.15 4.59
N ARG A 190 -33.44 14.98 4.64
CA ARG A 190 -34.21 15.08 5.90
C ARG A 190 -33.85 14.04 6.96
N TYR A 191 -33.10 12.99 6.59
CA TYR A 191 -32.64 11.92 7.48
C TYR A 191 -31.18 12.13 7.92
N GLY A 192 -30.54 13.20 7.47
CA GLY A 192 -29.13 13.49 7.73
C GLY A 192 -28.16 12.71 6.86
N LEU A 193 -28.62 12.11 5.76
CA LEU A 193 -27.77 11.41 4.81
C LEU A 193 -27.26 12.39 3.74
N LEU A 194 -26.01 12.24 3.29
CA LEU A 194 -25.41 13.10 2.28
C LEU A 194 -26.20 13.02 0.97
N ALA A 195 -26.84 14.11 0.58
CA ALA A 195 -27.63 14.22 -0.65
C ALA A 195 -26.86 14.84 -1.80
N ALA A 196 -25.94 15.77 -1.50
CA ALA A 196 -25.07 16.35 -2.50
C ALA A 196 -23.71 16.79 -1.94
N LEU A 197 -22.68 16.72 -2.78
CA LEU A 197 -21.37 17.30 -2.60
C LEU A 197 -21.14 18.33 -3.72
N ILE A 198 -20.76 19.55 -3.35
CA ILE A 198 -20.48 20.63 -4.29
C ILE A 198 -19.02 21.03 -4.08
N ASP A 199 -18.20 20.86 -5.10
CA ASP A 199 -16.78 21.22 -5.04
C ASP A 199 -16.55 22.74 -5.10
N ALA A 200 -15.31 23.16 -4.99
CA ALA A 200 -14.93 24.56 -4.97
C ALA A 200 -15.15 25.31 -6.31
N LEU A 201 -15.37 24.59 -7.41
CA LEU A 201 -15.75 25.15 -8.72
C LEU A 201 -17.27 25.11 -8.94
N GLY A 202 -18.05 24.64 -7.96
CA GLY A 202 -19.50 24.54 -8.05
C GLY A 202 -20.00 23.26 -8.74
N GLN A 203 -19.13 22.30 -9.03
CA GLN A 203 -19.51 21.04 -9.62
C GLN A 203 -20.22 20.16 -8.58
N ARG A 204 -21.37 19.60 -8.97
CA ARG A 204 -22.29 18.95 -8.04
C ARG A 204 -22.44 17.46 -8.32
N SER A 205 -22.12 16.65 -7.31
CA SER A 205 -22.47 15.23 -7.26
C SER A 205 -23.72 15.02 -6.42
N HIS A 206 -24.57 14.07 -6.81
CA HIS A 206 -25.80 13.73 -6.09
C HIS A 206 -25.77 12.30 -5.59
N PHE A 207 -26.37 12.08 -4.41
CA PHE A 207 -26.48 10.78 -3.77
C PHE A 207 -27.93 10.52 -3.37
N ALA A 208 -28.43 9.34 -3.66
CA ALA A 208 -29.77 8.91 -3.23
C ALA A 208 -29.65 7.60 -2.46
N HIS A 209 -30.38 7.53 -1.37
CA HIS A 209 -30.35 6.41 -0.44
C HIS A 209 -31.68 5.65 -0.47
N ASP A 210 -31.66 4.39 -0.07
CA ASP A 210 -32.85 3.59 0.15
C ASP A 210 -33.45 3.88 1.56
N ALA A 211 -34.55 3.20 1.87
CA ALA A 211 -35.25 3.39 3.15
C ALA A 211 -34.44 2.95 4.39
N LEU A 212 -33.35 2.20 4.20
CA LEU A 212 -32.41 1.78 5.26
C LEU A 212 -31.17 2.65 5.33
N GLY A 213 -31.09 3.74 4.54
CA GLY A 213 -29.96 4.67 4.51
C GLY A 213 -28.76 4.19 3.67
N ARG A 214 -28.91 3.12 2.89
CA ARG A 214 -27.83 2.61 2.03
C ARG A 214 -27.84 3.35 0.69
N LEU A 215 -26.65 3.61 0.13
CA LEU A 215 -26.49 4.30 -1.15
C LEU A 215 -27.15 3.50 -2.29
N ARG A 216 -28.25 4.02 -2.86
CA ARG A 216 -28.98 3.41 -3.97
C ARG A 216 -28.48 3.88 -5.33
N SER A 217 -28.14 5.16 -5.44
CA SER A 217 -27.56 5.72 -6.66
C SER A 217 -26.69 6.93 -6.36
N GLN A 218 -25.68 7.08 -7.22
CA GLN A 218 -24.77 8.21 -7.25
C GLN A 218 -24.74 8.78 -8.67
N TYR A 219 -24.80 10.10 -8.77
CA TYR A 219 -24.65 10.83 -10.03
C TYR A 219 -23.42 11.71 -9.92
N ASP A 220 -22.53 11.62 -10.89
CA ASP A 220 -21.39 12.53 -10.99
C ASP A 220 -21.82 13.91 -11.52
N PRO A 221 -20.92 14.93 -11.52
CA PRO A 221 -21.23 16.27 -12.03
C PRO A 221 -21.64 16.32 -13.51
N LEU A 222 -21.34 15.32 -14.32
CA LEU A 222 -21.77 15.21 -15.71
C LEU A 222 -23.10 14.45 -15.87
N GLY A 223 -23.68 13.96 -14.77
CA GLY A 223 -24.94 13.23 -14.75
C GLY A 223 -24.83 11.74 -15.02
N HIS A 224 -23.63 11.17 -15.06
CA HIS A 224 -23.47 9.74 -15.19
C HIS A 224 -23.85 9.05 -13.88
N ALA A 225 -24.66 7.98 -13.98
CA ALA A 225 -25.22 7.28 -12.83
C ALA A 225 -24.52 5.95 -12.54
N SER A 226 -24.22 5.72 -11.26
CA SER A 226 -23.96 4.39 -10.71
C SER A 226 -25.14 3.99 -9.82
N THR A 227 -25.58 2.70 -9.89
CA THR A 227 -26.69 2.19 -9.07
C THR A 227 -26.28 0.95 -8.32
N TYR A 228 -26.81 0.79 -7.11
CA TYR A 228 -26.42 -0.22 -6.14
C TYR A 228 -27.65 -0.98 -5.66
N GLU A 229 -27.59 -2.31 -5.64
CA GLU A 229 -28.63 -3.19 -5.11
C GLU A 229 -28.03 -4.04 -3.98
N TYR A 230 -28.83 -4.24 -2.94
CA TYR A 230 -28.39 -4.93 -1.74
C TYR A 230 -29.34 -6.08 -1.42
N ASP A 231 -28.81 -7.11 -0.79
CA ASP A 231 -29.63 -8.17 -0.22
C ASP A 231 -30.29 -7.75 1.11
N ALA A 232 -31.04 -8.68 1.72
CA ALA A 232 -31.75 -8.43 2.97
C ALA A 232 -30.81 -8.17 4.17
N LYS A 233 -29.56 -8.62 4.12
CA LYS A 233 -28.52 -8.33 5.13
C LYS A 233 -27.80 -6.99 4.90
N GLY A 234 -28.02 -6.33 3.76
CA GLY A 234 -27.36 -5.08 3.40
C GLY A 234 -26.04 -5.25 2.65
N ARG A 235 -25.74 -6.44 2.13
CA ARG A 235 -24.54 -6.69 1.33
C ARG A 235 -24.81 -6.36 -0.13
N LEU A 236 -23.82 -5.75 -0.81
CA LEU A 236 -23.93 -5.36 -2.23
C LEU A 236 -24.02 -6.61 -3.11
N VAL A 237 -25.14 -6.81 -3.80
CA VAL A 237 -25.32 -7.93 -4.73
C VAL A 237 -25.21 -7.51 -6.19
N ARG A 238 -25.43 -6.22 -6.49
CA ARG A 238 -25.31 -5.71 -7.86
C ARG A 238 -24.88 -4.25 -7.87
N LEU A 239 -23.92 -3.94 -8.76
CA LEU A 239 -23.53 -2.58 -9.12
C LEU A 239 -23.71 -2.42 -10.63
N ARG A 240 -24.37 -1.35 -11.08
CA ARG A 240 -24.35 -0.92 -12.48
C ARG A 240 -23.57 0.35 -12.61
N SER A 241 -22.56 0.34 -13.48
CA SER A 241 -21.71 1.50 -13.77
C SER A 241 -22.33 2.40 -14.85
N PRO A 242 -21.82 3.64 -15.01
CA PRO A 242 -22.30 4.60 -16.02
C PRO A 242 -22.24 4.06 -17.46
N GLY A 243 -21.33 3.18 -17.79
CA GLY A 243 -21.18 2.53 -19.10
C GLY A 243 -22.16 1.40 -19.36
N GLY A 244 -23.09 1.12 -18.41
CA GLY A 244 -24.05 0.01 -18.49
C GLY A 244 -23.45 -1.35 -18.17
N GLY A 245 -22.19 -1.41 -17.69
CA GLY A 245 -21.59 -2.60 -17.13
C GLY A 245 -22.27 -3.01 -15.83
N GLU A 246 -22.33 -4.31 -15.53
CA GLU A 246 -22.94 -4.83 -14.33
C GLU A 246 -21.98 -5.77 -13.60
N VAL A 247 -21.73 -5.47 -12.33
CA VAL A 247 -21.00 -6.33 -11.39
C VAL A 247 -22.01 -7.07 -10.54
N GLN A 248 -21.78 -8.37 -10.27
CA GLN A 248 -22.61 -9.19 -9.39
C GLN A 248 -21.76 -9.84 -8.30
N CYS A 249 -22.31 -9.89 -7.08
CA CYS A 249 -21.67 -10.48 -5.90
C CYS A 249 -22.60 -11.48 -5.22
N GLU A 250 -22.07 -12.63 -4.80
CA GLU A 250 -22.75 -13.63 -3.98
C GLU A 250 -21.94 -13.91 -2.71
N TYR A 251 -22.63 -14.18 -1.62
CA TYR A 251 -22.03 -14.34 -0.31
C TYR A 251 -22.50 -15.64 0.34
N ASP A 252 -21.66 -16.18 1.21
CA ASP A 252 -22.03 -17.31 2.05
C ASP A 252 -22.82 -16.87 3.31
N ALA A 253 -23.01 -17.80 4.24
CA ALA A 253 -23.75 -17.54 5.48
C ALA A 253 -23.00 -16.62 6.46
N GLU A 254 -21.66 -16.59 6.42
CA GLU A 254 -20.79 -15.73 7.23
C GLU A 254 -20.43 -14.41 6.53
N ASP A 255 -21.20 -14.03 5.49
CA ASP A 255 -21.09 -12.76 4.75
C ASP A 255 -19.80 -12.62 3.94
N GLN A 256 -19.12 -13.76 3.65
CA GLN A 256 -17.92 -13.81 2.85
C GLN A 256 -18.28 -13.88 1.36
N LEU A 257 -17.56 -13.10 0.51
CA LEU A 257 -17.79 -13.06 -0.93
C LEU A 257 -17.35 -14.38 -1.58
N VAL A 258 -18.30 -15.22 -2.05
CA VAL A 258 -17.99 -16.51 -2.68
C VAL A 258 -17.97 -16.46 -4.21
N ARG A 259 -18.63 -15.47 -4.80
CA ARG A 259 -18.65 -15.29 -6.25
C ARG A 259 -18.69 -13.81 -6.61
N TYR A 260 -17.87 -13.46 -7.57
CA TYR A 260 -17.79 -12.12 -8.18
C TYR A 260 -17.87 -12.28 -9.69
N VAL A 261 -18.75 -11.51 -10.35
CA VAL A 261 -18.83 -11.40 -11.81
C VAL A 261 -18.55 -9.95 -12.17
N ASP A 262 -17.58 -9.71 -13.02
CA ASP A 262 -17.23 -8.37 -13.49
C ASP A 262 -18.14 -7.90 -14.63
N GLU A 263 -17.90 -6.67 -15.11
CA GLU A 263 -18.68 -6.03 -16.17
C GLU A 263 -18.60 -6.75 -17.53
N ALA A 264 -17.55 -7.52 -17.78
CA ALA A 264 -17.40 -8.36 -18.97
C ALA A 264 -18.09 -9.73 -18.84
N GLY A 265 -18.57 -10.06 -17.64
CA GLY A 265 -19.14 -11.37 -17.32
C GLY A 265 -18.10 -12.40 -16.88
N ALA A 266 -16.83 -11.99 -16.68
CA ALA A 266 -15.79 -12.86 -16.18
C ALA A 266 -16.02 -13.17 -14.70
N GLN A 267 -15.96 -14.45 -14.34
CA GLN A 267 -16.36 -14.93 -13.02
C GLN A 267 -15.16 -15.39 -12.20
N THR A 268 -15.03 -14.84 -10.98
CA THR A 268 -14.12 -15.33 -9.94
C THR A 268 -14.92 -16.00 -8.84
N ARG A 269 -14.46 -17.15 -8.35
CA ARG A 269 -15.01 -17.83 -7.16
C ARG A 269 -13.98 -17.95 -6.08
N LEU A 270 -14.42 -17.78 -4.82
CA LEU A 270 -13.61 -17.83 -3.63
C LEU A 270 -14.10 -18.96 -2.72
N GLN A 271 -13.18 -19.68 -2.10
CA GLN A 271 -13.45 -20.65 -1.05
C GLN A 271 -12.63 -20.26 0.17
N TYR A 272 -13.27 -20.27 1.32
CA TYR A 272 -12.67 -19.83 2.57
C TYR A 272 -12.29 -21.02 3.46
N VAL A 273 -11.32 -20.78 4.33
CA VAL A 273 -10.86 -21.70 5.39
C VAL A 273 -10.72 -20.91 6.68
N GLY A 274 -10.74 -21.61 7.82
CA GLY A 274 -10.62 -20.95 9.13
C GLY A 274 -11.71 -19.91 9.37
N ILE A 275 -11.36 -18.79 9.96
CA ILE A 275 -12.31 -17.70 10.34
C ILE A 275 -12.65 -16.77 9.16
N GLY A 276 -12.13 -17.05 7.96
CA GLY A 276 -12.43 -16.23 6.77
C GLY A 276 -11.22 -15.97 5.89
N GLN A 277 -10.21 -16.82 5.96
CA GLN A 277 -9.07 -16.76 5.07
C GLN A 277 -9.41 -17.38 3.71
N ILE A 278 -8.98 -16.76 2.62
CA ILE A 278 -9.18 -17.32 1.28
C ILE A 278 -8.27 -18.54 1.12
N GLY A 279 -8.84 -19.75 1.10
CA GLY A 279 -8.11 -20.98 0.85
C GLY A 279 -7.90 -21.27 -0.64
N LYS A 280 -8.85 -20.82 -1.51
CA LYS A 280 -8.78 -21.05 -2.95
C LYS A 280 -9.49 -19.96 -3.73
N ARG A 281 -8.86 -19.51 -4.82
CA ARG A 281 -9.44 -18.60 -5.81
C ARG A 281 -9.47 -19.26 -7.18
N LEU A 282 -10.65 -19.52 -7.72
CA LEU A 282 -10.86 -19.93 -9.10
C LEU A 282 -11.03 -18.67 -9.96
N GLN A 283 -10.16 -18.47 -10.91
CA GLN A 283 -10.16 -17.33 -11.83
C GLN A 283 -11.09 -17.58 -13.04
N ALA A 284 -11.42 -16.52 -13.77
CA ALA A 284 -12.30 -16.59 -14.93
C ALA A 284 -11.74 -17.41 -16.10
N ASP A 285 -10.42 -17.60 -16.18
CA ASP A 285 -9.75 -18.47 -17.15
C ASP A 285 -9.76 -19.96 -16.76
N GLY A 286 -10.41 -20.31 -15.64
CA GLY A 286 -10.53 -21.67 -15.13
C GLY A 286 -9.37 -22.17 -14.27
N HIS A 287 -8.30 -21.37 -14.11
CA HIS A 287 -7.18 -21.72 -13.27
C HIS A 287 -7.39 -21.32 -11.80
N THR A 288 -6.66 -21.99 -10.90
CA THR A 288 -6.80 -21.77 -9.46
C THR A 288 -5.49 -21.32 -8.84
N VAL A 289 -5.62 -20.44 -7.81
CA VAL A 289 -4.56 -20.14 -6.84
C VAL A 289 -5.03 -20.66 -5.50
N GLU A 290 -4.18 -21.41 -4.81
CA GLU A 290 -4.46 -21.92 -3.46
C GLU A 290 -3.56 -21.27 -2.43
N TYR A 291 -4.12 -21.03 -1.25
CA TYR A 291 -3.45 -20.42 -0.11
C TYR A 291 -3.46 -21.41 1.05
N ARG A 292 -2.35 -21.54 1.75
CA ARG A 292 -2.19 -22.42 2.90
C ARG A 292 -1.82 -21.60 4.12
N TYR A 293 -2.46 -21.92 5.22
CA TYR A 293 -2.29 -21.24 6.50
C TYR A 293 -1.93 -22.26 7.57
N ASP A 294 -1.21 -21.81 8.60
CA ASP A 294 -1.01 -22.57 9.83
C ASP A 294 -2.22 -22.42 10.76
N SER A 295 -2.12 -22.98 11.98
CA SER A 295 -3.18 -22.93 12.99
C SER A 295 -3.37 -21.53 13.62
N GLU A 296 -2.46 -20.59 13.39
CA GLU A 296 -2.58 -19.16 13.72
C GLU A 296 -3.10 -18.31 12.53
N GLU A 297 -3.63 -18.97 11.48
CA GLU A 297 -4.06 -18.34 10.23
C GLU A 297 -2.99 -17.45 9.55
N GLN A 298 -1.71 -17.74 9.81
CA GLN A 298 -0.63 -17.09 9.10
C GLN A 298 -0.41 -17.80 7.76
N LEU A 299 -0.32 -17.02 6.68
CA LEU A 299 -0.04 -17.56 5.34
C LEU A 299 1.33 -18.23 5.32
N VAL A 300 1.38 -19.54 5.03
CA VAL A 300 2.62 -20.33 4.97
C VAL A 300 2.96 -20.79 3.56
N ALA A 301 1.98 -20.83 2.62
CA ALA A 301 2.27 -21.09 1.23
C ALA A 301 1.21 -20.54 0.29
N VAL A 302 1.66 -20.21 -0.95
CA VAL A 302 0.80 -19.93 -2.10
C VAL A 302 1.14 -20.92 -3.20
N ILE A 303 0.11 -21.58 -3.74
CA ILE A 303 0.25 -22.50 -4.89
C ILE A 303 -0.34 -21.78 -6.10
N ASN A 304 0.49 -21.50 -7.09
CA ASN A 304 0.07 -20.75 -8.27
C ASN A 304 -0.72 -21.64 -9.26
N GLN A 305 -1.13 -21.07 -10.36
CA GLN A 305 -1.93 -21.71 -11.41
C GLN A 305 -1.22 -22.89 -12.12
N ARG A 306 0.12 -23.01 -11.96
CA ARG A 306 0.93 -24.13 -12.47
C ARG A 306 1.13 -25.24 -11.45
N GLY A 307 0.66 -25.02 -10.20
CA GLY A 307 0.90 -25.92 -9.07
C GLY A 307 2.26 -25.72 -8.39
N GLU A 308 3.00 -24.67 -8.74
CA GLU A 308 4.26 -24.31 -8.10
C GLU A 308 3.97 -23.64 -6.75
N ARG A 309 4.87 -23.86 -5.80
CA ARG A 309 4.67 -23.46 -4.40
C ARG A 309 5.65 -22.35 -4.02
N TYR A 310 5.12 -21.25 -3.50
CA TYR A 310 5.83 -20.21 -2.77
C TYR A 310 5.67 -20.49 -1.28
N GLU A 311 6.75 -20.53 -0.51
CA GLU A 311 6.72 -20.86 0.91
C GLU A 311 7.16 -19.68 1.77
N LEU A 312 6.51 -19.52 2.92
CA LEU A 312 6.82 -18.53 3.95
C LEU A 312 7.10 -19.25 5.26
N LYS A 313 8.31 -19.12 5.81
CA LYS A 313 8.67 -19.63 7.12
C LYS A 313 8.74 -18.49 8.12
N ARG A 314 8.25 -18.73 9.31
CA ARG A 314 8.13 -17.72 10.36
C ARG A 314 8.88 -18.15 11.61
N ASP A 315 9.29 -17.14 12.41
CA ASP A 315 9.77 -17.37 13.76
C ASP A 315 8.60 -17.43 14.76
N ALA A 316 8.93 -17.58 16.05
CA ALA A 316 7.95 -17.68 17.11
C ALA A 316 7.13 -16.39 17.35
N LEU A 317 7.52 -15.25 16.76
CA LEU A 317 6.75 -14.00 16.76
C LEU A 317 5.91 -13.82 15.47
N GLY A 318 5.87 -14.83 14.60
CA GLY A 318 5.14 -14.78 13.34
C GLY A 318 5.82 -13.98 12.23
N ARG A 319 7.08 -13.50 12.42
CA ARG A 319 7.82 -12.74 11.42
C ARG A 319 8.37 -13.69 10.36
N ILE A 320 8.35 -13.27 9.08
CA ILE A 320 8.92 -14.06 7.98
C ILE A 320 10.45 -14.07 8.13
N VAL A 321 11.04 -15.24 8.38
CA VAL A 321 12.50 -15.42 8.45
C VAL A 321 13.09 -16.06 7.21
N GLU A 322 12.27 -16.76 6.42
CA GLU A 322 12.67 -17.29 5.11
C GLU A 322 11.46 -17.32 4.19
N GLU A 323 11.65 -16.92 2.96
CA GLU A 323 10.72 -17.14 1.87
C GLU A 323 11.41 -17.93 0.77
N VAL A 324 10.70 -18.90 0.21
CA VAL A 324 11.17 -19.74 -0.89
C VAL A 324 10.24 -19.49 -2.08
N ASP A 325 10.78 -18.98 -3.16
CA ASP A 325 10.00 -18.64 -4.34
C ASP A 325 9.54 -19.87 -5.14
N TYR A 326 8.75 -19.65 -6.19
CA TYR A 326 8.23 -20.72 -7.06
C TYR A 326 9.29 -21.56 -7.76
N TRP A 327 10.55 -21.12 -7.75
CA TRP A 327 11.70 -21.86 -8.30
C TRP A 327 12.60 -22.49 -7.24
N GLY A 328 12.18 -22.43 -5.95
CA GLY A 328 12.93 -22.99 -4.85
C GLY A 328 14.11 -22.12 -4.40
N GLN A 329 14.15 -20.83 -4.77
CA GLN A 329 15.18 -19.89 -4.33
C GLN A 329 14.80 -19.30 -2.98
N ALA A 330 15.71 -19.39 -2.00
CA ALA A 330 15.45 -18.94 -0.64
C ALA A 330 16.05 -17.55 -0.40
N ARG A 331 15.24 -16.66 0.19
CA ARG A 331 15.67 -15.38 0.79
C ARG A 331 15.43 -15.44 2.29
N ARG A 332 16.38 -14.95 3.10
CA ARG A 332 16.29 -14.98 4.57
C ARG A 332 16.38 -13.60 5.16
N TYR A 333 15.80 -13.46 6.35
CA TYR A 333 15.66 -12.21 7.08
C TYR A 333 16.07 -12.40 8.54
N ASP A 334 16.97 -11.55 9.03
CA ASP A 334 17.37 -11.51 10.44
C ASP A 334 16.72 -10.29 11.10
N TYR A 335 16.25 -10.47 12.33
CA TYR A 335 15.61 -9.41 13.11
C TYR A 335 16.27 -9.24 14.48
N ASP A 336 16.19 -8.02 15.04
CA ASP A 336 16.49 -7.79 16.44
C ASP A 336 15.30 -8.16 17.35
N ALA A 337 15.49 -8.00 18.68
CA ALA A 337 14.46 -8.33 19.65
C ALA A 337 13.20 -7.46 19.54
N CYS A 338 13.27 -6.26 18.94
CA CYS A 338 12.12 -5.39 18.66
C CYS A 338 11.45 -5.66 17.30
N GLY A 339 11.91 -6.66 16.54
CA GLY A 339 11.36 -6.99 15.22
C GLY A 339 11.87 -6.10 14.09
N ARG A 340 12.93 -5.31 14.30
CA ARG A 340 13.53 -4.50 13.24
C ARG A 340 14.47 -5.37 12.42
N LEU A 341 14.41 -5.23 11.08
CA LEU A 341 15.26 -5.98 10.15
C LEU A 341 16.74 -5.59 10.35
N THR A 342 17.59 -6.57 10.66
CA THR A 342 19.05 -6.38 10.85
C THR A 342 19.87 -6.92 9.68
N ALA A 343 19.36 -7.91 8.93
CA ALA A 343 19.98 -8.33 7.67
C ALA A 343 18.99 -9.03 6.75
N THR A 344 19.30 -8.99 5.46
CA THR A 344 18.71 -9.83 4.42
C THR A 344 19.79 -10.67 3.76
N HIS A 345 19.43 -11.90 3.37
CA HIS A 345 20.28 -12.80 2.61
C HIS A 345 19.56 -13.17 1.32
N ASP A 346 20.17 -12.91 0.19
CA ASP A 346 19.62 -13.26 -1.11
C ASP A 346 19.90 -14.72 -1.48
N PRO A 347 19.31 -15.26 -2.58
CA PRO A 347 19.57 -16.62 -3.02
C PRO A 347 21.01 -16.87 -3.49
N LEU A 348 21.79 -15.86 -3.78
CA LEU A 348 23.21 -15.95 -4.14
C LEU A 348 24.12 -16.01 -2.92
N GLY A 349 23.56 -15.83 -1.70
CA GLY A 349 24.31 -15.80 -0.45
C GLY A 349 24.87 -14.40 -0.11
N GLN A 350 24.50 -13.36 -0.85
CA GLN A 350 24.86 -12.00 -0.50
C GLN A 350 24.09 -11.56 0.75
N ARG A 351 24.80 -10.93 1.67
CA ARG A 351 24.23 -10.39 2.91
C ARG A 351 24.22 -8.87 2.88
N ILE A 352 23.04 -8.28 3.07
CA ILE A 352 22.88 -6.86 3.32
C ILE A 352 22.56 -6.68 4.80
N ALA A 353 23.43 -5.96 5.52
CA ALA A 353 23.22 -5.67 6.93
C ALA A 353 22.68 -4.25 7.13
N TYR A 354 21.77 -4.08 8.07
CA TYR A 354 21.13 -2.82 8.42
C TYR A 354 21.47 -2.45 9.87
N ALA A 355 21.83 -1.19 10.09
CA ALA A 355 21.90 -0.63 11.42
C ALA A 355 20.83 0.44 11.58
N THR A 356 20.11 0.41 12.68
CA THR A 356 19.03 1.35 12.98
C THR A 356 19.41 2.31 14.10
N ASP A 357 18.76 3.47 14.16
CA ASP A 357 18.81 4.37 15.31
C ASP A 357 17.81 3.92 16.41
N LYS A 358 17.72 4.71 17.48
CA LYS A 358 16.81 4.43 18.61
C LYS A 358 15.32 4.48 18.25
N LEU A 359 14.95 5.02 17.10
CA LEU A 359 13.57 5.04 16.59
C LEU A 359 13.31 3.93 15.54
N GLY A 360 14.29 3.04 15.30
CA GLY A 360 14.18 1.95 14.33
C GLY A 360 14.39 2.36 12.88
N ARG A 361 14.84 3.59 12.60
CA ARG A 361 15.13 4.06 11.24
C ARG A 361 16.51 3.57 10.80
N ILE A 362 16.63 3.08 9.56
CA ILE A 362 17.90 2.61 9.01
C ILE A 362 18.85 3.78 8.87
N VAL A 363 19.98 3.76 9.60
CA VAL A 363 21.04 4.79 9.52
C VAL A 363 22.26 4.31 8.72
N ARG A 364 22.39 3.01 8.52
CA ARG A 364 23.45 2.43 7.68
C ARG A 364 23.00 1.11 7.05
N LYS A 365 23.32 0.96 5.78
CA LYS A 365 23.22 -0.27 5.03
C LYS A 365 24.63 -0.70 4.63
N THR A 366 24.97 -1.98 4.82
CA THR A 366 26.30 -2.52 4.51
C THR A 366 26.13 -3.77 3.66
N LEU A 367 26.79 -3.83 2.52
CA LEU A 367 26.79 -4.97 1.59
C LEU A 367 28.22 -5.27 1.14
N ALA A 368 28.47 -6.49 0.68
CA ALA A 368 29.75 -6.85 0.07
C ALA A 368 29.89 -6.15 -1.29
N ASP A 369 31.09 -5.65 -1.59
CA ASP A 369 31.40 -5.14 -2.93
C ASP A 369 31.73 -6.32 -3.85
N VAL A 370 30.84 -6.62 -4.80
CA VAL A 370 31.04 -7.74 -5.74
C VAL A 370 32.19 -7.50 -6.74
N ARG A 371 32.55 -6.23 -6.98
CA ARG A 371 33.67 -5.83 -7.86
C ARG A 371 35.02 -5.89 -7.16
N GLN A 372 35.01 -5.78 -5.82
CA GLN A 372 36.23 -5.76 -4.99
C GLN A 372 36.07 -6.73 -3.82
N PRO A 373 36.31 -8.05 -4.05
CA PRO A 373 36.15 -9.06 -2.99
C PRO A 373 36.92 -8.71 -1.71
N GLY A 374 36.19 -8.72 -0.57
CA GLY A 374 36.71 -8.36 0.74
C GLY A 374 36.51 -6.89 1.12
N GLN A 375 36.01 -6.05 0.21
CA GLN A 375 35.54 -4.70 0.55
C GLN A 375 34.04 -4.68 0.83
N GLN A 376 33.60 -3.67 1.59
CA GLN A 376 32.22 -3.42 1.90
C GLN A 376 31.80 -2.06 1.36
N LEU A 377 30.65 -2.02 0.70
CA LEU A 377 29.94 -0.79 0.37
C LEU A 377 29.06 -0.40 1.54
N GLN A 378 29.08 0.87 1.90
CA GLN A 378 28.23 1.40 2.95
C GLN A 378 27.41 2.58 2.45
N GLU A 379 26.13 2.52 2.74
CA GLU A 379 25.20 3.63 2.56
C GLU A 379 24.83 4.18 3.94
N HIS A 380 24.89 5.49 4.09
CA HIS A 380 24.57 6.19 5.34
C HIS A 380 23.35 7.08 5.15
N PHE A 381 22.48 7.08 6.15
CA PHE A 381 21.24 7.84 6.17
C PHE A 381 21.17 8.67 7.44
N VAL A 382 20.89 9.97 7.31
CA VAL A 382 20.76 10.90 8.42
C VAL A 382 19.35 11.46 8.42
N TYR A 383 18.72 11.45 9.59
CA TYR A 383 17.37 11.97 9.78
C TYR A 383 17.38 13.18 10.71
N ASP A 384 16.46 14.10 10.45
CA ASP A 384 16.17 15.18 11.39
C ASP A 384 15.37 14.67 12.62
N ARG A 385 15.07 15.56 13.57
CA ARG A 385 14.31 15.23 14.79
C ARG A 385 12.85 14.84 14.50
N ARG A 386 12.30 15.24 13.35
CA ARG A 386 10.96 14.88 12.88
C ARG A 386 10.91 13.53 12.16
N GLY A 387 12.08 12.98 11.81
CA GLY A 387 12.21 11.69 11.13
C GLY A 387 12.33 11.80 9.61
N GLN A 388 12.57 13.00 9.07
CA GLN A 388 12.78 13.22 7.64
C GLN A 388 14.23 12.91 7.26
N LEU A 389 14.43 12.22 6.13
CA LEU A 389 15.77 11.89 5.62
C LEU A 389 16.42 13.15 5.03
N VAL A 390 17.39 13.72 5.75
CA VAL A 390 18.08 14.97 5.37
C VAL A 390 19.40 14.77 4.66
N GLU A 391 20.05 13.62 4.85
CA GLU A 391 21.28 13.27 4.14
C GLU A 391 21.31 11.78 3.84
N LEU A 392 21.73 11.46 2.63
CA LEU A 392 22.08 10.10 2.25
C LEU A 392 23.41 10.14 1.49
N ARG A 393 24.32 9.18 1.77
CA ARG A 393 25.62 9.09 1.09
C ARG A 393 26.09 7.64 0.97
N ASN A 394 26.77 7.38 -0.12
CA ASN A 394 27.60 6.19 -0.31
C ASN A 394 28.97 6.61 -0.88
N PRO A 395 29.92 5.68 -1.16
CA PRO A 395 31.24 6.03 -1.69
C PRO A 395 31.24 6.83 -3.00
N HIS A 396 30.14 6.77 -3.77
CA HIS A 396 30.05 7.33 -5.11
C HIS A 396 29.16 8.57 -5.21
N ARG A 397 28.18 8.73 -4.30
CA ARG A 397 27.15 9.77 -4.39
C ARG A 397 26.76 10.28 -3.01
N SER A 398 26.34 11.54 -2.99
CA SER A 398 25.73 12.17 -1.82
C SER A 398 24.48 12.94 -2.22
N ALA A 399 23.46 12.92 -1.37
CA ALA A 399 22.30 13.77 -1.49
C ALA A 399 21.93 14.38 -0.14
N THR A 400 21.60 15.68 -0.15
CA THR A 400 21.07 16.38 1.03
C THR A 400 19.71 16.96 0.72
N ARG A 401 18.84 17.02 1.72
CA ARG A 401 17.47 17.51 1.59
C ARG A 401 17.15 18.52 2.69
N ARG A 402 16.35 19.51 2.35
CA ARG A 402 15.84 20.49 3.30
C ARG A 402 14.33 20.57 3.17
N PHE A 403 13.66 20.56 4.29
CA PHE A 403 12.21 20.55 4.40
C PHE A 403 11.70 21.80 5.12
N ASP A 404 10.45 22.17 4.89
CA ASP A 404 9.75 23.19 5.67
C ASP A 404 9.11 22.60 6.95
N ALA A 405 8.34 23.43 7.67
CA ALA A 405 7.67 23.02 8.89
C ALA A 405 6.52 22.00 8.66
N LEU A 406 5.99 21.86 7.45
CA LEU A 406 5.00 20.85 7.06
C LEU A 406 5.63 19.55 6.53
N GLY A 407 6.98 19.50 6.40
CA GLY A 407 7.64 18.35 5.83
C GLY A 407 7.69 18.34 4.30
N GLN A 408 7.39 19.45 3.65
CA GLN A 408 7.49 19.59 2.21
C GLN A 408 8.95 19.82 1.81
N LEU A 409 9.42 19.12 0.77
CA LEU A 409 10.80 19.21 0.30
C LEU A 409 11.06 20.55 -0.36
N LEU A 410 11.85 21.41 0.28
CA LEU A 410 12.23 22.73 -0.27
C LEU A 410 13.42 22.65 -1.21
N GLU A 411 14.34 21.72 -0.95
CA GLU A 411 15.58 21.62 -1.70
C GLU A 411 16.15 20.21 -1.62
N GLU A 412 16.65 19.72 -2.75
CA GLU A 412 17.50 18.53 -2.82
C GLU A 412 18.79 18.90 -3.57
N VAL A 413 19.94 18.49 -3.01
CA VAL A 413 21.25 18.63 -3.66
C VAL A 413 21.84 17.24 -3.81
N GLN A 414 22.06 16.79 -5.05
CA GLN A 414 22.73 15.53 -5.35
C GLN A 414 24.02 15.79 -6.12
N ASP A 415 25.15 15.40 -5.53
CA ASP A 415 26.50 15.55 -6.12
C ASP A 415 26.76 16.99 -6.63
N GLY A 416 26.25 18.00 -5.91
CA GLY A 416 26.35 19.41 -6.26
C GLY A 416 25.25 19.93 -7.20
N PHE A 417 24.43 19.07 -7.80
CA PHE A 417 23.29 19.49 -8.58
C PHE A 417 22.09 19.77 -7.67
N ARG A 418 21.59 21.01 -7.69
CA ARG A 418 20.50 21.47 -6.81
C ARG A 418 19.16 21.48 -7.56
N VAL A 419 18.11 21.01 -6.87
CA VAL A 419 16.71 21.19 -7.25
C VAL A 419 15.97 21.86 -6.11
N GLY A 420 15.36 23.02 -6.36
CA GLY A 420 14.53 23.75 -5.39
C GLY A 420 13.06 23.64 -5.72
N TYR A 421 12.21 23.71 -4.69
CA TYR A 421 10.75 23.61 -4.80
C TYR A 421 10.06 24.71 -4.00
N GLY A 422 8.93 25.20 -4.53
CA GLY A 422 8.03 26.12 -3.84
C GLY A 422 6.61 25.56 -3.82
N TYR A 423 5.87 25.88 -2.74
CA TYR A 423 4.53 25.37 -2.52
C TYR A 423 3.56 26.51 -2.22
N ASP A 424 2.28 26.30 -2.50
CA ASP A 424 1.20 27.18 -2.06
C ASP A 424 0.71 26.78 -0.65
N ALA A 425 -0.29 27.51 -0.14
CA ALA A 425 -0.80 27.34 1.22
C ALA A 425 -1.53 26.00 1.48
N VAL A 426 -1.79 25.18 0.46
CA VAL A 426 -2.39 23.85 0.62
C VAL A 426 -1.44 22.72 0.22
N GLY A 427 -0.16 23.06 -0.08
CA GLY A 427 0.87 22.10 -0.40
C GLY A 427 1.00 21.73 -1.87
N ASN A 428 0.34 22.42 -2.78
CA ASN A 428 0.57 22.24 -4.21
C ASN A 428 1.95 22.79 -4.58
N ARG A 429 2.73 22.04 -5.33
CA ARG A 429 4.04 22.48 -5.81
C ARG A 429 3.88 23.50 -6.93
N VAL A 430 4.08 24.79 -6.62
CA VAL A 430 3.95 25.90 -7.59
C VAL A 430 5.24 26.21 -8.35
N LEU A 431 6.38 25.72 -7.87
CA LEU A 431 7.68 25.99 -8.45
C LEU A 431 8.63 24.79 -8.34
N ARG A 432 9.40 24.55 -9.39
CA ARG A 432 10.59 23.70 -9.42
C ARG A 432 11.71 24.43 -10.15
N GLU A 433 12.87 24.58 -9.51
CA GLU A 433 14.06 25.21 -10.08
C GLU A 433 15.26 24.29 -10.00
N THR A 434 16.16 24.36 -10.99
CA THR A 434 17.41 23.60 -10.97
C THR A 434 18.62 24.51 -11.04
N SER A 435 19.77 24.04 -10.52
CA SER A 435 21.04 24.78 -10.65
C SER A 435 21.53 24.96 -12.09
N ALA A 436 20.95 24.20 -13.04
CA ALA A 436 21.19 24.38 -14.48
C ALA A 436 20.35 25.52 -15.10
N GLY A 437 19.57 26.24 -14.29
CA GLY A 437 18.74 27.38 -14.73
C GLY A 437 17.36 26.99 -15.28
N ASN A 438 16.97 25.71 -15.23
CA ASN A 438 15.62 25.31 -15.62
C ASN A 438 14.63 25.65 -14.51
N ARG A 439 13.54 26.33 -14.87
CA ARG A 439 12.46 26.73 -13.98
C ARG A 439 11.13 26.25 -14.54
N VAL A 440 10.33 25.56 -13.71
CA VAL A 440 8.98 25.13 -14.05
C VAL A 440 8.02 25.68 -13.01
N ALA A 441 7.04 26.48 -13.44
CA ALA A 441 5.99 27.00 -12.59
C ALA A 441 4.65 26.32 -12.92
N PHE A 442 3.87 26.03 -11.88
CA PHE A 442 2.57 25.35 -11.98
C PHE A 442 1.47 26.26 -11.45
N GLY A 443 0.37 26.34 -12.18
CA GLY A 443 -0.85 26.98 -11.71
C GLY A 443 -1.95 25.95 -11.50
N TYR A 444 -2.78 26.19 -10.48
CA TYR A 444 -3.81 25.25 -10.03
C TYR A 444 -5.19 25.91 -10.00
N ASP A 445 -6.22 25.14 -10.29
CA ASP A 445 -7.60 25.53 -10.04
C ASP A 445 -7.96 25.41 -8.54
N LEU A 446 -9.21 25.70 -8.18
CA LEU A 446 -9.69 25.59 -6.79
C LEU A 446 -9.92 24.13 -6.32
N ARG A 447 -9.73 23.14 -7.19
CA ARG A 447 -9.73 21.70 -6.85
C ARG A 447 -8.32 21.13 -6.75
N ASP A 448 -7.30 21.99 -6.71
CA ASP A 448 -5.89 21.62 -6.65
C ASP A 448 -5.40 20.80 -7.87
N GLN A 449 -6.05 21.02 -9.05
CA GLN A 449 -5.65 20.41 -10.31
C GLN A 449 -4.82 21.39 -11.14
N VAL A 450 -3.72 20.88 -11.74
CA VAL A 450 -2.86 21.69 -12.60
C VAL A 450 -3.65 22.20 -13.81
N VAL A 451 -3.69 23.52 -14.01
CA VAL A 451 -4.32 24.20 -15.16
C VAL A 451 -3.33 24.99 -16.00
N SER A 452 -2.11 25.20 -15.51
CA SER A 452 -1.04 25.81 -16.30
C SER A 452 0.33 25.27 -15.92
N VAL A 453 1.22 25.16 -16.91
CA VAL A 453 2.64 24.81 -16.72
C VAL A 453 3.48 25.78 -17.56
N ALA A 454 4.32 26.59 -16.89
CA ALA A 454 5.27 27.47 -17.55
C ALA A 454 6.70 26.91 -17.40
N ILE A 455 7.44 26.83 -18.49
CA ILE A 455 8.82 26.34 -18.52
C ILE A 455 9.72 27.51 -18.89
N ASN A 456 10.62 27.88 -18.00
CA ASN A 456 11.50 29.04 -18.12
C ASN A 456 10.68 30.32 -18.43
N ASP A 457 11.02 31.02 -19.50
CA ASP A 457 10.36 32.26 -19.95
C ASP A 457 9.35 32.01 -21.08
N ASP A 458 9.06 30.72 -21.40
CA ASP A 458 8.10 30.38 -22.45
C ASP A 458 6.65 30.67 -22.01
N ALA A 459 5.78 30.89 -23.00
CA ALA A 459 4.35 30.97 -22.74
C ALA A 459 3.82 29.70 -22.07
N PRO A 460 2.97 29.82 -21.05
CA PRO A 460 2.48 28.67 -20.33
C PRO A 460 1.62 27.74 -21.20
N LEU A 461 1.83 26.44 -21.09
CA LEU A 461 0.87 25.43 -21.48
C LEU A 461 -0.36 25.57 -20.59
N LEU A 462 -1.57 25.66 -21.21
CA LEU A 462 -2.83 25.75 -20.48
C LEU A 462 -3.64 24.47 -20.60
N ILE A 463 -4.29 24.07 -19.52
CA ILE A 463 -5.09 22.85 -19.44
C ILE A 463 -6.51 23.21 -19.03
N GLU A 464 -7.47 22.94 -19.92
CA GLU A 464 -8.89 23.02 -19.62
C GLU A 464 -9.39 21.66 -19.15
N ARG A 465 -10.30 21.65 -18.18
CA ARG A 465 -10.82 20.43 -17.58
C ARG A 465 -12.34 20.42 -17.56
N ASP A 466 -12.92 19.22 -17.64
CA ASP A 466 -14.35 19.04 -17.45
C ASP A 466 -14.75 19.03 -15.96
N ALA A 467 -16.03 18.83 -15.71
CA ALA A 467 -16.60 18.81 -14.37
C ALA A 467 -16.05 17.66 -13.49
N LEU A 468 -15.50 16.59 -14.09
CA LEU A 468 -14.82 15.49 -13.38
C LEU A 468 -13.31 15.74 -13.18
N GLY A 469 -12.78 16.86 -13.70
CA GLY A 469 -11.37 17.20 -13.60
C GLY A 469 -10.48 16.59 -14.69
N ARG A 470 -11.05 15.90 -15.68
CA ARG A 470 -10.30 15.33 -16.80
C ARG A 470 -9.90 16.42 -17.78
N ALA A 471 -8.68 16.36 -18.31
CA ALA A 471 -8.23 17.31 -19.33
C ALA A 471 -9.07 17.15 -20.60
N THR A 472 -9.70 18.23 -21.06
CA THR A 472 -10.45 18.27 -22.33
C THR A 472 -9.70 18.99 -23.43
N ARG A 473 -8.81 19.93 -23.04
CA ARG A 473 -7.96 20.68 -23.97
C ARG A 473 -6.65 21.03 -23.30
N GLU A 474 -5.57 20.93 -24.06
CA GLU A 474 -4.25 21.43 -23.71
C GLU A 474 -3.77 22.38 -24.80
N GLN A 475 -3.56 23.65 -24.46
CA GLN A 475 -2.94 24.64 -25.36
C GLN A 475 -1.42 24.50 -25.20
N LEU A 476 -0.77 23.86 -26.17
CA LEU A 476 0.68 23.59 -26.14
C LEU A 476 1.50 24.80 -26.60
N SER A 477 0.96 25.62 -27.50
CA SER A 477 1.53 26.88 -27.97
C SER A 477 0.42 27.75 -28.53
N ALA A 478 0.73 28.96 -28.99
CA ALA A 478 -0.25 29.85 -29.62
C ALA A 478 -1.01 29.23 -30.81
N GLN A 479 -0.39 28.26 -31.49
CA GLN A 479 -0.93 27.63 -32.70
C GLN A 479 -1.29 26.14 -32.51
N VAL A 480 -0.79 25.46 -31.47
CA VAL A 480 -0.94 24.01 -31.30
C VAL A 480 -1.73 23.71 -30.07
N GLU A 481 -2.79 22.95 -30.24
CA GLU A 481 -3.58 22.41 -29.12
C GLU A 481 -3.83 20.92 -29.27
N ARG A 482 -4.10 20.28 -28.13
CA ARG A 482 -4.53 18.89 -28.03
C ARG A 482 -5.91 18.83 -27.37
N ARG A 483 -6.82 18.06 -27.92
CA ARG A 483 -8.18 17.86 -27.40
C ARG A 483 -8.40 16.41 -27.03
N PHE A 484 -9.25 16.18 -26.01
CA PHE A 484 -9.58 14.87 -25.50
C PHE A 484 -11.09 14.72 -25.32
N ALA A 485 -11.58 13.49 -25.56
CA ALA A 485 -12.95 13.09 -25.27
C ALA A 485 -12.97 11.80 -24.46
N TYR A 486 -13.98 11.66 -23.60
CA TYR A 486 -14.11 10.53 -22.68
C TYR A 486 -15.52 9.95 -22.71
N ASP A 487 -15.65 8.66 -22.42
CA ASP A 487 -16.94 8.02 -22.19
C ASP A 487 -17.45 8.24 -20.74
N GLY A 488 -18.64 7.71 -20.43
CA GLY A 488 -19.23 7.79 -19.09
C GLY A 488 -18.47 7.02 -18.02
N ARG A 489 -17.54 6.10 -18.39
CA ARG A 489 -16.65 5.36 -17.49
C ARG A 489 -15.31 6.09 -17.26
N SER A 490 -15.15 7.29 -17.85
CA SER A 490 -13.91 8.07 -17.87
C SER A 490 -12.78 7.45 -18.70
N LEU A 491 -13.08 6.54 -19.64
CA LEU A 491 -12.12 6.05 -20.61
C LEU A 491 -11.93 7.04 -21.74
N LEU A 492 -10.68 7.27 -22.18
CA LEU A 492 -10.35 8.19 -23.29
C LEU A 492 -10.87 7.60 -24.62
N THR A 493 -11.87 8.23 -25.24
CA THR A 493 -12.45 7.74 -26.50
C THR A 493 -11.88 8.40 -27.74
N ALA A 494 -11.33 9.62 -27.59
CA ALA A 494 -10.65 10.30 -28.69
C ALA A 494 -9.61 11.29 -28.19
N GLN A 495 -8.56 11.47 -28.97
CA GLN A 495 -7.66 12.62 -28.88
C GLN A 495 -7.36 13.17 -30.28
N ALA A 496 -7.15 14.47 -30.36
CA ALA A 496 -6.75 15.15 -31.59
C ALA A 496 -5.66 16.19 -31.30
N VAL A 497 -4.68 16.29 -32.18
CA VAL A 497 -3.72 17.41 -32.19
C VAL A 497 -4.03 18.30 -33.36
N LEU A 498 -4.22 19.61 -33.07
CA LEU A 498 -4.59 20.60 -34.04
C LEU A 498 -3.50 21.70 -34.13
N LYS A 499 -3.26 22.20 -35.35
CA LYS A 499 -2.46 23.40 -35.59
C LYS A 499 -3.32 24.40 -36.32
N ASP A 500 -3.41 25.62 -35.79
CA ASP A 500 -4.30 26.71 -36.34
C ASP A 500 -5.73 26.20 -36.56
N ALA A 501 -6.27 25.42 -35.60
CA ALA A 501 -7.58 24.77 -35.63
C ALA A 501 -7.76 23.67 -36.71
N VAL A 502 -6.69 23.29 -37.44
CA VAL A 502 -6.73 22.20 -38.42
C VAL A 502 -6.14 20.93 -37.77
N PRO A 503 -6.85 19.80 -37.80
CA PRO A 503 -6.31 18.55 -37.27
C PRO A 503 -5.03 18.11 -38.01
N LEU A 504 -3.97 17.84 -37.25
CA LEU A 504 -2.76 17.20 -37.74
C LEU A 504 -2.91 15.69 -37.73
N PHE A 505 -3.49 15.15 -36.64
CA PHE A 505 -3.92 13.76 -36.51
C PHE A 505 -5.01 13.64 -35.46
N GLU A 506 -5.78 12.58 -35.58
CA GLU A 506 -6.84 12.19 -34.63
C GLU A 506 -6.68 10.70 -34.33
N THR A 507 -6.88 10.33 -33.06
CA THR A 507 -6.86 8.95 -32.62
C THR A 507 -8.14 8.65 -31.85
N HIS A 508 -8.85 7.58 -32.23
CA HIS A 508 -10.04 7.09 -31.56
C HIS A 508 -9.75 5.75 -30.88
N TYR A 509 -10.38 5.53 -29.73
CA TYR A 509 -10.18 4.35 -28.88
C TYR A 509 -11.51 3.67 -28.60
N ASP A 510 -11.59 2.34 -28.83
CA ASP A 510 -12.72 1.55 -28.43
C ASP A 510 -12.31 0.57 -27.33
N TYR A 511 -13.22 0.30 -26.42
CA TYR A 511 -12.99 -0.57 -25.28
C TYR A 511 -14.06 -1.66 -25.20
N ASP A 512 -13.69 -2.80 -24.65
CA ASP A 512 -14.64 -3.83 -24.24
C ASP A 512 -15.38 -3.41 -22.95
N ARG A 513 -16.25 -4.29 -22.44
CA ARG A 513 -16.99 -4.02 -21.21
C ARG A 513 -16.11 -4.00 -19.96
N ALA A 514 -14.98 -4.71 -19.94
CA ALA A 514 -14.01 -4.69 -18.86
C ALA A 514 -13.11 -3.46 -18.87
N GLY A 515 -13.17 -2.61 -19.94
CA GLY A 515 -12.31 -1.45 -20.11
C GLY A 515 -10.99 -1.73 -20.80
N ASN A 516 -10.81 -2.93 -21.39
CA ASN A 516 -9.61 -3.23 -22.19
C ASN A 516 -9.74 -2.56 -23.58
N LEU A 517 -8.65 -1.94 -24.05
CA LEU A 517 -8.57 -1.31 -25.37
C LEU A 517 -8.70 -2.35 -26.48
N THR A 518 -9.76 -2.30 -27.30
CA THR A 518 -9.96 -3.24 -28.41
C THR A 518 -9.48 -2.71 -29.74
N HIS A 519 -9.62 -1.39 -29.98
CA HIS A 519 -9.15 -0.74 -31.20
C HIS A 519 -8.54 0.62 -30.86
N ARG A 520 -7.45 0.93 -31.56
CA ARG A 520 -6.90 2.26 -31.69
C ARG A 520 -6.91 2.65 -33.17
N ARG A 521 -7.69 3.63 -33.54
CA ARG A 521 -7.77 4.15 -34.92
C ARG A 521 -7.08 5.49 -35.01
N ASP A 522 -5.93 5.51 -35.63
CA ASP A 522 -5.14 6.72 -35.83
C ASP A 522 -5.25 7.18 -37.30
N SER A 523 -5.57 8.45 -37.52
CA SER A 523 -5.79 9.01 -38.86
C SER A 523 -4.55 8.97 -39.77
N VAL A 524 -3.34 8.83 -39.21
CA VAL A 524 -2.07 8.80 -39.93
C VAL A 524 -1.48 7.38 -39.95
N GLN A 525 -1.52 6.70 -38.81
CA GLN A 525 -0.88 5.39 -38.65
C GLN A 525 -1.77 4.21 -39.05
N GLY A 526 -3.11 4.38 -38.99
CA GLY A 526 -4.09 3.33 -39.29
C GLY A 526 -4.71 2.72 -38.03
N VAL A 527 -5.10 1.44 -38.12
CA VAL A 527 -5.88 0.76 -37.07
C VAL A 527 -5.04 -0.32 -36.42
N ASP A 528 -4.92 -0.24 -35.09
CA ASP A 528 -4.45 -1.32 -34.23
C ASP A 528 -5.66 -2.06 -33.64
N GLU A 529 -5.62 -3.39 -33.61
CA GLU A 529 -6.61 -4.24 -32.95
C GLU A 529 -5.99 -5.07 -31.83
N TYR A 530 -6.70 -5.19 -30.70
CA TYR A 530 -6.24 -5.91 -29.52
C TYR A 530 -7.27 -6.94 -29.08
N ARG A 531 -6.80 -8.11 -28.64
CA ARG A 531 -7.65 -9.17 -28.08
C ARG A 531 -7.10 -9.64 -26.75
N TYR A 532 -7.99 -9.92 -25.81
CA TYR A 532 -7.66 -10.28 -24.44
C TYR A 532 -8.27 -11.62 -24.04
N ASP A 533 -7.69 -12.27 -23.06
CA ASP A 533 -8.29 -13.43 -22.39
C ASP A 533 -9.31 -13.00 -21.31
N ALA A 534 -9.93 -14.01 -20.66
CA ALA A 534 -10.96 -13.78 -19.65
C ALA A 534 -10.49 -13.05 -18.37
N ILE A 535 -9.19 -12.87 -18.18
CA ILE A 535 -8.59 -12.14 -17.03
C ILE A 535 -7.84 -10.87 -17.46
N GLY A 536 -8.07 -10.41 -18.71
CA GLY A 536 -7.56 -9.15 -19.23
C GLY A 536 -6.12 -9.16 -19.72
N ARG A 537 -5.51 -10.34 -19.94
CA ARG A 537 -4.15 -10.42 -20.53
C ARG A 537 -4.23 -10.34 -22.04
N LEU A 538 -3.35 -9.54 -22.67
CA LEU A 538 -3.26 -9.39 -24.12
C LEU A 538 -2.91 -10.74 -24.80
N LEU A 539 -3.75 -11.20 -25.73
CA LEU A 539 -3.55 -12.40 -26.52
C LEU A 539 -3.05 -12.11 -27.94
N GLN A 540 -3.49 -11.00 -28.51
CA GLN A 540 -3.16 -10.65 -29.87
C GLN A 540 -3.16 -9.13 -30.06
N HIS A 541 -2.18 -8.65 -30.81
CA HIS A 541 -2.14 -7.32 -31.41
C HIS A 541 -2.03 -7.47 -32.92
N THR A 542 -2.87 -6.74 -33.65
CA THR A 542 -2.76 -6.61 -35.10
C THR A 542 -2.40 -5.16 -35.42
N ASP A 543 -1.26 -4.93 -36.02
CA ASP A 543 -0.81 -3.58 -36.36
C ASP A 543 -1.54 -3.01 -37.60
N PRO A 544 -1.42 -1.70 -37.92
CA PRO A 544 -2.05 -1.09 -39.07
C PRO A 544 -1.62 -1.64 -40.43
N LYS A 545 -0.54 -2.42 -40.51
CA LYS A 545 -0.07 -3.09 -41.73
C LYS A 545 -0.60 -4.53 -41.83
N GLY A 546 -1.41 -4.97 -40.86
CA GLY A 546 -1.96 -6.32 -40.78
C GLY A 546 -0.99 -7.37 -40.23
N LYS A 547 0.15 -6.95 -39.65
CA LYS A 547 1.04 -7.86 -38.94
C LYS A 547 0.38 -8.28 -37.64
N ILE A 548 0.27 -9.58 -37.43
CA ILE A 548 -0.30 -10.16 -36.21
C ILE A 548 0.83 -10.59 -35.28
N GLU A 549 0.81 -10.04 -34.07
CA GLU A 549 1.63 -10.47 -32.95
C GLU A 549 0.75 -11.21 -31.94
N ARG A 550 1.12 -12.43 -31.57
CA ARG A 550 0.40 -13.26 -30.61
C ARG A 550 1.19 -13.42 -29.33
N PHE A 551 0.51 -13.25 -28.20
CA PHE A 551 1.07 -13.36 -26.88
C PHE A 551 0.55 -14.62 -26.20
N PHE A 552 1.44 -15.54 -25.92
CA PHE A 552 1.12 -16.78 -25.22
C PHE A 552 1.54 -16.60 -23.77
N ASN A 553 0.56 -16.54 -22.89
CA ASN A 553 0.79 -16.52 -21.46
C ASN A 553 0.53 -17.92 -20.91
N ASP A 554 1.41 -18.40 -20.04
CA ASP A 554 1.09 -19.58 -19.25
C ASP A 554 0.00 -19.26 -18.21
N PRO A 555 -0.55 -20.25 -17.50
CA PRO A 555 -1.58 -20.01 -16.49
C PRO A 555 -1.17 -19.01 -15.41
N ALA A 556 0.12 -18.94 -15.03
CA ALA A 556 0.64 -18.01 -14.02
C ALA A 556 0.97 -16.61 -14.59
N GLY A 557 0.92 -16.42 -15.93
CA GLY A 557 1.12 -15.14 -16.60
C GLY A 557 2.51 -14.93 -17.20
N ASP A 558 3.40 -15.91 -17.14
CA ASP A 558 4.71 -15.84 -17.78
C ASP A 558 4.59 -15.92 -19.30
N ARG A 559 5.23 -15.00 -20.00
CA ARG A 559 5.36 -15.01 -21.47
C ARG A 559 6.53 -15.85 -21.97
N LEU A 560 7.48 -16.15 -21.09
CA LEU A 560 8.61 -17.00 -21.43
C LEU A 560 8.22 -18.47 -21.30
N ALA A 561 8.60 -19.30 -22.29
CA ALA A 561 8.64 -20.75 -22.12
C ALA A 561 9.76 -21.08 -21.14
N THR A 562 9.50 -20.91 -19.84
CA THR A 562 10.50 -20.99 -18.78
C THR A 562 10.86 -22.44 -18.50
N ARG A 563 12.15 -22.76 -18.51
CA ARG A 563 12.67 -24.03 -18.00
C ARG A 563 13.51 -23.76 -16.76
N VAL A 564 13.26 -24.51 -15.69
CA VAL A 564 14.19 -24.63 -14.58
C VAL A 564 15.02 -25.89 -14.85
N GLN A 565 16.26 -25.74 -15.28
CA GLN A 565 17.15 -26.89 -15.44
C GLN A 565 17.88 -27.17 -14.14
N GLN A 566 17.71 -28.39 -13.66
CA GLN A 566 18.61 -28.99 -12.67
C GLN A 566 19.86 -29.48 -13.42
N VAL A 567 20.95 -28.73 -13.35
CA VAL A 567 22.20 -29.17 -13.96
C VAL A 567 22.75 -30.33 -13.16
N GLN A 568 22.78 -31.51 -13.75
CA GLN A 568 23.38 -32.70 -13.17
C GLN A 568 24.86 -32.49 -12.87
N LEU A 569 25.24 -32.93 -11.69
CA LEU A 569 26.56 -33.04 -11.12
C LEU A 569 27.67 -33.38 -12.14
N ARG A 570 28.67 -32.52 -12.29
CA ARG A 570 29.99 -32.92 -12.73
C ARG A 570 30.74 -33.45 -11.50
N LYS A 571 31.03 -34.76 -11.52
CA LYS A 571 32.00 -35.37 -10.63
C LYS A 571 33.37 -34.73 -10.89
N VAL A 572 33.87 -33.92 -10.01
CA VAL A 572 35.27 -33.51 -9.99
C VAL A 572 36.02 -34.63 -9.31
N VAL A 573 36.87 -35.32 -10.06
CA VAL A 573 37.75 -36.37 -9.54
C VAL A 573 38.78 -35.68 -8.63
N GLY A 574 38.69 -35.86 -7.30
CA GLY A 574 39.74 -35.46 -6.36
C GLY A 574 39.37 -34.48 -5.24
N GLY A 575 38.15 -34.43 -4.76
CA GLY A 575 37.75 -33.65 -3.59
C GLY A 575 36.44 -34.12 -3.03
N ASP A 576 36.20 -33.87 -1.73
CA ASP A 576 35.01 -34.26 -1.00
C ASP A 576 33.72 -33.95 -1.76
N ASP A 577 32.78 -34.89 -1.78
CA ASP A 577 31.52 -34.89 -2.49
C ASP A 577 30.56 -33.76 -1.96
N GLU A 578 30.79 -32.50 -2.31
CA GLU A 578 29.75 -31.48 -2.22
C GLU A 578 28.95 -31.44 -3.52
N GLN A 579 27.72 -31.91 -3.45
CA GLN A 579 26.75 -31.86 -4.53
C GLN A 579 26.25 -30.41 -4.70
N GLN A 580 26.87 -29.62 -5.54
CA GLN A 580 26.33 -28.32 -5.94
C GLN A 580 25.27 -28.52 -7.02
N VAL A 581 24.01 -28.37 -6.65
CA VAL A 581 22.89 -28.25 -7.60
C VAL A 581 22.86 -26.82 -8.10
N GLN A 582 23.17 -26.63 -9.36
CA GLN A 582 23.09 -25.32 -10.00
C GLN A 582 21.71 -25.17 -10.68
N TRP A 583 20.91 -24.23 -10.21
CA TRP A 583 19.61 -23.89 -10.78
C TRP A 583 19.78 -22.71 -11.73
N THR A 584 19.25 -22.81 -12.95
CA THR A 584 19.16 -21.69 -13.88
C THR A 584 17.73 -21.56 -14.36
N ARG A 585 17.19 -20.33 -14.31
CA ARG A 585 15.94 -19.97 -14.98
C ARG A 585 16.29 -19.49 -16.37
N GLU A 586 15.69 -20.09 -17.38
CA GLU A 586 15.87 -19.68 -18.77
C GLU A 586 14.57 -19.78 -19.54
N GLY A 587 14.42 -18.98 -20.59
CA GLY A 587 13.24 -19.01 -21.44
C GLY A 587 13.49 -18.32 -22.77
N THR A 588 12.64 -18.61 -23.74
CA THR A 588 12.71 -18.02 -25.09
C THR A 588 11.47 -17.18 -25.35
N TYR A 589 11.66 -15.96 -25.83
CA TYR A 589 10.58 -15.09 -26.28
C TYR A 589 11.00 -14.40 -27.58
N ASP A 590 10.16 -14.47 -28.61
CA ASP A 590 10.37 -13.91 -29.96
C ASP A 590 11.74 -14.25 -30.57
N GLY A 591 12.16 -15.55 -30.44
CA GLY A 591 13.42 -16.03 -30.97
C GLY A 591 14.65 -15.61 -30.17
N VAL A 592 14.51 -14.89 -29.08
CA VAL A 592 15.59 -14.48 -28.17
C VAL A 592 15.58 -15.35 -26.93
N HIS A 593 16.73 -15.81 -26.50
CA HIS A 593 16.91 -16.60 -25.29
C HIS A 593 17.33 -15.70 -24.11
N TYR A 594 16.71 -15.90 -22.95
CA TYR A 594 16.94 -15.16 -21.71
C TYR A 594 17.37 -16.13 -20.63
N VAL A 595 18.41 -15.79 -19.89
CA VAL A 595 18.92 -16.57 -18.75
C VAL A 595 18.97 -15.67 -17.52
N PHE A 596 18.43 -16.17 -16.41
CA PHE A 596 18.38 -15.46 -15.13
C PHE A 596 19.19 -16.22 -14.08
N ASP A 597 19.80 -15.50 -13.15
CA ASP A 597 20.46 -16.08 -11.99
C ASP A 597 19.46 -16.52 -10.90
N ARG A 598 19.97 -16.95 -9.74
CA ARG A 598 19.16 -17.36 -8.59
C ARG A 598 18.43 -16.20 -7.90
N ALA A 599 18.91 -14.96 -8.01
CA ALA A 599 18.24 -13.79 -7.50
C ALA A 599 17.08 -13.34 -8.42
N GLY A 600 17.02 -13.89 -9.65
CA GLY A 600 16.03 -13.53 -10.66
C GLY A 600 16.51 -12.44 -11.59
N ASP A 601 17.78 -12.06 -11.52
CA ASP A 601 18.38 -11.05 -12.38
C ASP A 601 18.73 -11.63 -13.74
N LEU A 602 18.45 -10.87 -14.81
CA LEU A 602 18.79 -11.28 -16.18
C LEU A 602 20.30 -11.22 -16.37
N ILE A 603 20.95 -12.38 -16.57
CA ILE A 603 22.42 -12.46 -16.77
C ILE A 603 22.82 -12.64 -18.22
N ARG A 604 21.93 -13.13 -19.10
CA ARG A 604 22.18 -13.24 -20.52
C ARG A 604 20.92 -13.07 -21.36
N LYS A 605 21.08 -12.35 -22.48
CA LYS A 605 20.08 -12.21 -23.53
C LYS A 605 20.74 -12.42 -24.87
N GLY A 606 20.29 -13.42 -25.68
CA GLY A 606 20.95 -13.70 -26.94
C GLY A 606 20.31 -14.83 -27.74
N SER A 607 21.15 -15.60 -28.45
CA SER A 607 20.70 -16.67 -29.30
C SER A 607 20.13 -17.87 -28.53
N PRO A 608 19.00 -18.49 -28.99
CA PRO A 608 18.47 -19.71 -28.40
C PRO A 608 19.34 -20.98 -28.66
N HIS A 609 20.33 -20.89 -29.55
CA HIS A 609 21.19 -22.01 -29.95
C HIS A 609 22.52 -22.07 -29.20
N GLY A 610 22.70 -21.27 -28.16
CA GLY A 610 23.88 -21.19 -27.30
C GLY A 610 24.60 -19.84 -27.41
N PRO A 611 25.65 -19.61 -26.60
CA PRO A 611 26.37 -18.33 -26.57
C PRO A 611 26.90 -17.95 -27.97
N ALA A 612 26.57 -16.72 -28.38
CA ALA A 612 27.02 -16.11 -29.61
C ALA A 612 27.80 -14.81 -29.30
N PRO A 613 28.73 -14.38 -30.22
CA PRO A 613 29.53 -13.16 -29.97
C PRO A 613 28.71 -11.88 -29.75
N ASP A 614 27.48 -11.84 -30.25
CA ASP A 614 26.59 -10.69 -30.16
C ASP A 614 25.58 -10.79 -28.96
N ASP A 615 25.71 -11.83 -28.13
CA ASP A 615 24.87 -11.98 -26.96
C ASP A 615 25.20 -10.88 -25.91
N LEU A 616 24.16 -10.35 -25.28
CA LEU A 616 24.29 -9.42 -24.16
C LEU A 616 24.51 -10.21 -22.87
N GLU A 617 25.65 -10.03 -22.23
CA GLU A 617 25.93 -10.51 -20.89
C GLU A 617 25.82 -9.36 -19.90
N LEU A 618 25.14 -9.58 -18.77
CA LEU A 618 24.85 -8.59 -17.75
C LEU A 618 25.45 -9.05 -16.42
N CYS A 619 26.12 -8.14 -15.73
CA CYS A 619 26.56 -8.30 -14.34
C CYS A 619 25.83 -7.29 -13.46
N TRP A 620 25.33 -7.77 -12.35
CA TRP A 620 24.59 -6.95 -11.38
C TRP A 620 25.45 -6.73 -10.13
N ASP A 621 25.35 -5.53 -9.55
CA ASP A 621 26.08 -5.12 -8.34
C ASP A 621 25.35 -5.53 -7.05
#